data_57023860de75a1b7aef93b3b99a30c3d
#
_entry.id   57023860de75a1b7aef93b3b99a30c3d
#
_cell.length_a   1.000
_cell.length_b   1.000
_cell.length_c   1.000
_cell.angle_alpha   90.00
_cell.angle_beta   90.00
_cell.angle_gamma   90.00
#
_symmetry.space_group_name_H-M   'P 1'
#
loop_
_entity.id
_entity.type
_entity.pdbx_description
1 polymer ?
#
loop_
_entity_poly.entity_id
_entity_poly.type
_entity_poly.pdbx_seq_one_letter_code
_entity_poly.pdbx_strand_id
1 'polypeptide(L)'
;MRLLHTSDWHLGQTLHNFDRTHEHGCFLDWLLDAIVAEQADALLIAGDVFDNSNPSAASQRQLYRFLREARARAPQLDIVIIAGNHDSPGRLEAPGPLLEAHGTRVVGHVLRRDDGTIDLERFLVPLTDRTGQVKAWCVAIPFLRPGDVPRLA
;
A
#
# COMPACT_ATOMS: atom_id res chain seq x y z
N MET A 1 15.80 12.90 -1.52
CA MET A 1 14.72 11.89 -1.48
C MET A 1 13.47 12.45 -2.11
N ARG A 2 12.81 11.71 -3.00
CA ARG A 2 11.54 12.06 -3.65
C ARG A 2 10.47 11.04 -3.30
N LEU A 3 9.32 11.51 -2.86
CA LEU A 3 8.19 10.68 -2.49
C LEU A 3 7.04 10.93 -3.46
N LEU A 4 6.41 9.87 -3.94
CA LEU A 4 5.10 9.92 -4.57
C LEU A 4 4.05 9.43 -3.58
N HIS A 5 2.93 10.11 -3.54
CA HIS A 5 1.79 9.75 -2.68
C HIS A 5 0.53 9.61 -3.53
N THR A 6 -0.21 8.55 -3.29
CA THR A 6 -1.49 8.26 -3.95
C THR A 6 -2.43 7.55 -2.98
N SER A 7 -3.73 7.57 -3.25
CA SER A 7 -4.78 6.89 -2.47
C SER A 7 -5.99 6.59 -3.35
N ASP A 8 -6.96 5.90 -2.80
CA ASP A 8 -8.31 5.76 -3.37
C ASP A 8 -8.31 5.16 -4.79
N TRP A 9 -7.56 4.09 -4.99
CA TRP A 9 -7.50 3.41 -6.29
C TRP A 9 -8.79 2.69 -6.63
N HIS A 10 -9.46 2.13 -5.63
CA HIS A 10 -10.71 1.39 -5.76
C HIS A 10 -10.68 0.36 -6.89
N LEU A 11 -9.61 -0.45 -6.96
CA LEU A 11 -9.47 -1.49 -7.98
C LEU A 11 -10.65 -2.46 -7.92
N GLY A 12 -11.32 -2.63 -9.06
CA GLY A 12 -12.54 -3.43 -9.19
C GLY A 12 -13.84 -2.63 -9.09
N GLN A 13 -13.76 -1.29 -8.92
CA GLN A 13 -14.94 -0.43 -8.96
C GLN A 13 -15.62 -0.50 -10.33
N THR A 14 -16.96 -0.40 -10.30
CA THR A 14 -17.79 -0.23 -11.50
C THR A 14 -18.43 1.15 -11.50
N LEU A 15 -18.66 1.72 -12.68
CA LEU A 15 -19.43 2.96 -12.85
C LEU A 15 -20.66 2.66 -13.68
N HIS A 16 -21.85 2.84 -13.10
CA HIS A 16 -23.12 2.51 -13.77
C HIS A 16 -23.16 1.10 -14.40
N ASN A 17 -22.63 0.09 -13.67
CA ASN A 17 -22.44 -1.29 -14.09
C ASN A 17 -21.39 -1.51 -15.19
N PHE A 18 -20.62 -0.51 -15.57
CA PHE A 18 -19.46 -0.67 -16.46
C PHE A 18 -18.21 -0.94 -15.63
N ASP A 19 -17.48 -1.97 -16.02
CA ASP A 19 -16.18 -2.32 -15.44
C ASP A 19 -15.14 -1.23 -15.77
N ARG A 20 -14.37 -0.81 -14.76
CA ARG A 20 -13.33 0.21 -14.91
C ARG A 20 -11.92 -0.38 -14.94
N THR A 21 -11.77 -1.65 -15.20
CA THR A 21 -10.47 -2.33 -15.24
C THR A 21 -9.51 -1.67 -16.23
N HIS A 22 -10.02 -1.20 -17.37
CA HIS A 22 -9.22 -0.51 -18.38
C HIS A 22 -8.67 0.83 -17.84
N GLU A 23 -9.52 1.68 -17.25
CA GLU A 23 -9.13 3.00 -16.73
C GLU A 23 -8.14 2.83 -15.56
N HIS A 24 -8.38 1.86 -14.68
CA HIS A 24 -7.43 1.51 -13.63
C HIS A 24 -6.10 1.06 -14.22
N GLY A 25 -6.12 0.28 -15.30
CA GLY A 25 -4.91 -0.12 -16.02
C GLY A 25 -4.13 1.08 -16.55
N CYS A 26 -4.82 2.01 -17.23
CA CYS A 26 -4.21 3.25 -17.74
C CYS A 26 -3.60 4.10 -16.62
N PHE A 27 -4.29 4.23 -15.49
CA PHE A 27 -3.79 4.95 -14.32
C PHE A 27 -2.52 4.30 -13.75
N LEU A 28 -2.53 2.97 -13.57
CA LEU A 28 -1.38 2.24 -13.03
C LEU A 28 -0.18 2.29 -13.97
N ASP A 29 -0.39 2.21 -15.27
CA ASP A 29 0.67 2.34 -16.27
C ASP A 29 1.26 3.76 -16.24
N TRP A 30 0.41 4.80 -16.17
CA TRP A 30 0.86 6.18 -15.99
C TRP A 30 1.66 6.36 -14.67
N LEU A 31 1.22 5.76 -13.57
CA LEU A 31 1.92 5.84 -12.29
C LEU A 31 3.31 5.17 -12.36
N LEU A 32 3.42 4.04 -13.08
CA LEU A 32 4.72 3.41 -13.34
C LEU A 32 5.68 4.34 -14.10
N ASP A 33 5.17 5.05 -15.12
CA ASP A 33 5.96 6.01 -15.88
C ASP A 33 6.35 7.22 -15.00
N ALA A 34 5.44 7.70 -14.15
CA ALA A 34 5.71 8.77 -13.20
C ALA A 34 6.80 8.40 -12.18
N ILE A 35 6.77 7.18 -11.63
CA ILE A 35 7.81 6.66 -10.72
C ILE A 35 9.20 6.78 -11.36
N VAL A 36 9.31 6.40 -12.62
CA VAL A 36 10.58 6.44 -13.35
C VAL A 36 10.99 7.87 -13.71
N ALA A 37 10.07 8.66 -14.26
CA ALA A 37 10.31 10.04 -14.69
C ALA A 37 10.71 10.94 -13.53
N GLU A 38 10.02 10.85 -12.41
CA GLU A 38 10.31 11.61 -11.19
C GLU A 38 11.48 11.03 -10.40
N GLN A 39 11.97 9.88 -10.79
CA GLN A 39 13.03 9.19 -10.04
C GLN A 39 12.66 9.02 -8.56
N ALA A 40 11.46 8.54 -8.29
CA ALA A 40 10.97 8.38 -6.94
C ALA A 40 11.81 7.40 -6.13
N ASP A 41 12.08 7.76 -4.88
CA ASP A 41 12.73 6.89 -3.90
C ASP A 41 11.68 6.05 -3.14
N ALA A 42 10.47 6.60 -2.93
CA ALA A 42 9.37 5.87 -2.31
C ALA A 42 8.00 6.21 -2.92
N LEU A 43 7.10 5.21 -2.91
CA LEU A 43 5.69 5.33 -3.23
C LEU A 43 4.85 5.01 -1.99
N LEU A 44 4.01 5.95 -1.58
CA LEU A 44 3.07 5.80 -0.47
C LEU A 44 1.66 5.63 -1.03
N ILE A 45 1.01 4.50 -0.73
CA ILE A 45 -0.37 4.17 -1.15
C ILE A 45 -1.25 4.22 0.10
N ALA A 46 -1.99 5.31 0.25
CA ALA A 46 -2.66 5.67 1.50
C ALA A 46 -4.13 5.19 1.55
N GLY A 47 -4.34 3.90 1.39
CA GLY A 47 -5.62 3.25 1.58
C GLY A 47 -6.53 3.18 0.36
N ASP A 48 -7.63 2.45 0.53
CA ASP A 48 -8.66 2.16 -0.46
C ASP A 48 -8.07 1.65 -1.79
N VAL A 49 -7.16 0.67 -1.64
CA VAL A 49 -6.53 -0.01 -2.78
C VAL A 49 -7.58 -0.77 -3.59
N PHE A 50 -8.48 -1.46 -2.90
CA PHE A 50 -9.59 -2.18 -3.51
C PHE A 50 -10.92 -1.51 -3.21
N ASP A 51 -11.87 -1.65 -4.12
CA ASP A 51 -13.22 -1.07 -3.98
C ASP A 51 -14.03 -1.70 -2.84
N ASN A 52 -13.70 -2.92 -2.47
CA ASN A 52 -14.39 -3.63 -1.38
C ASN A 52 -13.49 -4.66 -0.70
N SER A 53 -13.92 -5.14 0.46
CA SER A 53 -13.17 -6.06 1.31
C SER A 53 -13.01 -7.48 0.74
N ASN A 54 -13.67 -7.79 -0.39
CA ASN A 54 -13.54 -9.07 -1.08
C ASN A 54 -13.18 -8.86 -2.56
N PRO A 55 -11.99 -8.35 -2.86
CA PRO A 55 -11.59 -8.02 -4.22
C PRO A 55 -11.56 -9.25 -5.13
N SER A 56 -11.95 -9.05 -6.38
CA SER A 56 -11.90 -10.09 -7.39
C SER A 56 -10.45 -10.54 -7.65
N ALA A 57 -10.27 -11.75 -8.16
CA ALA A 57 -8.95 -12.21 -8.59
C ALA A 57 -8.36 -11.33 -9.71
N ALA A 58 -9.20 -10.67 -10.51
CA ALA A 58 -8.75 -9.71 -11.53
C ALA A 58 -8.16 -8.46 -10.90
N SER A 59 -8.85 -7.87 -9.91
CA SER A 59 -8.37 -6.69 -9.17
C SER A 59 -7.06 -6.99 -8.43
N GLN A 60 -6.97 -8.15 -7.78
CA GLN A 60 -5.73 -8.58 -7.11
C GLN A 60 -4.57 -8.75 -8.11
N ARG A 61 -4.82 -9.38 -9.28
CA ARG A 61 -3.79 -9.49 -10.33
C ARG A 61 -3.34 -8.12 -10.83
N GLN A 62 -4.24 -7.15 -10.91
CA GLN A 62 -3.91 -5.78 -11.33
C GLN A 62 -2.93 -5.13 -10.34
N LEU A 63 -3.20 -5.23 -9.02
CA LEU A 63 -2.29 -4.75 -7.97
C LEU A 63 -0.91 -5.44 -8.06
N TYR A 64 -0.88 -6.79 -8.07
CA TYR A 64 0.39 -7.51 -8.03
C TYR A 64 1.21 -7.34 -9.31
N ARG A 65 0.55 -7.19 -10.46
CA ARG A 65 1.23 -6.81 -11.70
C ARG A 65 1.89 -5.44 -11.57
N PHE A 66 1.17 -4.45 -11.05
CA PHE A 66 1.71 -3.12 -10.80
C PHE A 66 2.94 -3.17 -9.88
N LEU A 67 2.85 -3.83 -8.72
CA LEU A 67 3.96 -3.93 -7.77
C LEU A 67 5.19 -4.61 -8.39
N ARG A 68 5.00 -5.68 -9.15
CA ARG A 68 6.07 -6.34 -9.89
C ARG A 68 6.74 -5.42 -10.91
N GLU A 69 5.94 -4.70 -11.72
CA GLU A 69 6.46 -3.77 -12.73
C GLU A 69 7.17 -2.57 -12.09
N ALA A 70 6.62 -2.02 -11.00
CA ALA A 70 7.26 -0.94 -10.25
C ALA A 70 8.66 -1.36 -9.77
N ARG A 71 8.77 -2.57 -9.20
CA ARG A 71 10.05 -3.12 -8.76
C ARG A 71 11.01 -3.39 -9.92
N ALA A 72 10.52 -3.87 -11.05
CA ALA A 72 11.33 -4.12 -12.23
C ALA A 72 11.91 -2.83 -12.83
N ARG A 73 11.10 -1.75 -12.85
CA ARG A 73 11.50 -0.44 -13.42
C ARG A 73 12.32 0.41 -12.44
N ALA A 74 12.07 0.28 -11.13
CA ALA A 74 12.73 1.01 -10.06
C ALA A 74 13.15 0.06 -8.93
N PRO A 75 14.28 -0.65 -9.08
CA PRO A 75 14.70 -1.70 -8.14
C PRO A 75 14.96 -1.24 -6.70
N GLN A 76 15.17 0.06 -6.48
CA GLN A 76 15.41 0.62 -5.15
C GLN A 76 14.18 1.35 -4.57
N LEU A 77 13.03 1.27 -5.24
CA LEU A 77 11.81 1.93 -4.79
C LEU A 77 11.27 1.27 -3.51
N ASP A 78 11.11 2.03 -2.45
CA ASP A 78 10.35 1.59 -1.29
C ASP A 78 8.86 1.81 -1.56
N ILE A 79 8.03 0.78 -1.31
CA ILE A 79 6.58 0.90 -1.45
C ILE A 79 5.94 0.66 -0.08
N VAL A 80 5.12 1.61 0.37
CA VAL A 80 4.35 1.49 1.61
C VAL A 80 2.87 1.54 1.27
N ILE A 81 2.13 0.53 1.71
CA ILE A 81 0.69 0.42 1.50
C ILE A 81 0.01 0.36 2.87
N ILE A 82 -0.96 1.20 3.12
CA ILE A 82 -1.84 1.08 4.28
C ILE A 82 -3.25 0.69 3.84
N ALA A 83 -3.97 -0.03 4.70
CA ALA A 83 -5.38 -0.34 4.44
C ALA A 83 -6.27 0.89 4.66
N GLY A 84 -7.21 1.13 3.76
CA GLY A 84 -8.31 2.07 3.91
C GLY A 84 -9.55 1.44 4.53
N ASN A 85 -10.66 2.16 4.51
CA ASN A 85 -11.92 1.65 5.07
C ASN A 85 -12.61 0.60 4.16
N HIS A 86 -12.39 0.64 2.86
CA HIS A 86 -12.89 -0.35 1.90
C HIS A 86 -12.08 -1.65 1.91
N ASP A 87 -10.80 -1.57 2.25
CA ASP A 87 -9.92 -2.73 2.23
C ASP A 87 -10.23 -3.74 3.34
N SER A 88 -9.95 -5.02 3.05
CA SER A 88 -9.79 -6.04 4.08
C SER A 88 -8.32 -6.06 4.54
N PRO A 89 -8.02 -5.63 5.77
CA PRO A 89 -6.65 -5.62 6.28
C PRO A 89 -5.92 -6.95 6.12
N GLY A 90 -6.58 -8.05 6.53
CA GLY A 90 -5.98 -9.38 6.47
C GLY A 90 -5.70 -9.86 5.04
N ARG A 91 -6.58 -9.52 4.08
CA ARG A 91 -6.34 -9.87 2.66
C ARG A 91 -5.23 -9.04 2.05
N LEU A 92 -5.14 -7.77 2.43
CA LEU A 92 -4.09 -6.88 1.93
C LEU A 92 -2.71 -7.29 2.48
N GLU A 93 -2.65 -7.74 3.74
CA GLU A 93 -1.42 -8.22 4.38
C GLU A 93 -1.04 -9.66 4.02
N ALA A 94 -2.00 -10.50 3.57
CA ALA A 94 -1.74 -11.92 3.32
C ALA A 94 -0.49 -12.21 2.43
N PRO A 95 -0.22 -11.45 1.37
CA PRO A 95 1.01 -11.61 0.58
C PRO A 95 2.24 -10.93 1.19
N GLY A 96 2.13 -10.34 2.38
CA GLY A 96 3.19 -9.55 3.04
C GLY A 96 4.58 -10.18 2.99
N PRO A 97 4.77 -11.45 3.40
CA PRO A 97 6.10 -12.08 3.35
C PRO A 97 6.75 -12.08 1.95
N LEU A 98 5.96 -12.20 0.89
CA LEU A 98 6.44 -12.12 -0.49
C LEU A 98 6.74 -10.68 -0.90
N LEU A 99 5.89 -9.75 -0.49
CA LEU A 99 6.01 -8.33 -0.84
C LEU A 99 7.19 -7.67 -0.14
N GLU A 100 7.44 -8.01 1.13
CA GLU A 100 8.58 -7.50 1.91
C GLU A 100 9.93 -7.88 1.29
N ALA A 101 10.06 -9.09 0.76
CA ALA A 101 11.24 -9.51 0.03
C ALA A 101 11.53 -8.65 -1.22
N HIS A 102 10.52 -7.88 -1.66
CA HIS A 102 10.60 -6.98 -2.80
C HIS A 102 10.44 -5.50 -2.44
N GLY A 103 10.77 -5.11 -1.21
CA GLY A 103 10.74 -3.70 -0.79
C GLY A 103 9.35 -3.09 -0.69
N THR A 104 8.30 -3.92 -0.52
CA THR A 104 6.93 -3.44 -0.32
C THR A 104 6.46 -3.79 1.08
N ARG A 105 6.16 -2.78 1.88
CA ARG A 105 5.59 -2.91 3.22
C ARG A 105 4.09 -2.67 3.19
N VAL A 106 3.33 -3.60 3.76
CA VAL A 106 1.88 -3.47 3.90
C VAL A 106 1.51 -3.39 5.37
N VAL A 107 0.73 -2.39 5.75
CA VAL A 107 0.20 -2.22 7.11
C VAL A 107 -1.32 -2.12 7.05
N GLY A 108 -1.99 -3.19 7.39
CA GLY A 108 -3.46 -3.31 7.34
C GLY A 108 -4.11 -3.26 8.71
N HIS A 109 -3.45 -3.81 9.74
CA HIS A 109 -4.01 -3.93 11.09
C HIS A 109 -3.25 -3.10 12.11
N VAL A 110 -3.99 -2.66 13.13
CA VAL A 110 -3.43 -2.24 14.42
C VAL A 110 -3.31 -3.49 15.28
N LEU A 111 -2.10 -3.98 15.44
CA LEU A 111 -1.84 -5.14 16.29
C LEU A 111 -1.53 -4.72 17.73
N ARG A 112 -1.91 -5.58 18.66
CA ARG A 112 -1.58 -5.44 20.08
C ARG A 112 -0.58 -6.51 20.47
N ARG A 113 0.33 -6.14 21.36
CA ARG A 113 1.24 -7.06 22.05
C ARG A 113 0.49 -7.88 23.09
N ASP A 114 1.11 -8.90 23.65
CA ASP A 114 0.53 -9.77 24.68
C ASP A 114 0.12 -8.99 25.95
N ASP A 115 0.75 -7.88 26.24
CA ASP A 115 0.42 -6.98 27.35
C ASP A 115 -0.76 -6.04 27.07
N GLY A 116 -1.36 -6.13 25.88
CA GLY A 116 -2.48 -5.31 25.42
C GLY A 116 -2.10 -3.95 24.84
N THR A 117 -0.84 -3.56 24.89
CA THR A 117 -0.34 -2.31 24.27
C THR A 117 -0.33 -2.42 22.76
N ILE A 118 -0.45 -1.27 22.05
CA ILE A 118 -0.35 -1.23 20.60
C ILE A 118 1.11 -1.43 20.20
N ASP A 119 1.34 -2.28 19.20
CA ASP A 119 2.66 -2.46 18.60
C ASP A 119 3.00 -1.30 17.64
N LEU A 120 3.53 -0.22 18.22
CA LEU A 120 3.87 0.99 17.46
C LEU A 120 5.04 0.79 16.48
N GLU A 121 5.93 -0.16 16.75
CA GLU A 121 7.09 -0.42 15.87
C GLU A 121 6.66 -0.87 14.48
N ARG A 122 5.53 -1.57 14.41
CA ARG A 122 4.94 -2.03 13.15
C ARG A 122 4.59 -0.90 12.18
N PHE A 123 4.30 0.29 12.71
CA PHE A 123 3.96 1.47 11.92
C PHE A 123 5.18 2.23 11.41
N LEU A 124 6.35 1.96 11.96
CA LEU A 124 7.57 2.67 11.60
C LEU A 124 8.25 1.99 10.41
N VAL A 125 8.14 2.59 9.25
CA VAL A 125 8.75 2.07 8.01
C VAL A 125 9.89 3.00 7.60
N PRO A 126 11.14 2.49 7.57
CA PRO A 126 12.26 3.28 7.06
C PRO A 126 12.10 3.46 5.56
N LEU A 127 12.35 4.68 5.08
CA LEU A 127 12.40 5.00 3.67
C LEU A 127 13.83 5.31 3.27
N THR A 128 14.31 4.62 2.25
CA THR A 128 15.68 4.69 1.80
C THR A 128 15.84 5.52 0.52
N ASP A 129 16.99 6.12 0.34
CA ASP A 129 17.36 6.67 -0.95
C ASP A 129 17.96 5.57 -1.87
N ARG A 130 18.33 5.95 -3.09
CA ARG A 130 18.96 5.05 -4.07
C ARG A 130 20.29 4.46 -3.63
N THR A 131 20.91 5.01 -2.59
CA THR A 131 22.16 4.48 -2.01
C THR A 131 21.88 3.46 -0.91
N GLY A 132 20.61 3.21 -0.58
CA GLY A 132 20.18 2.34 0.51
C GLY A 132 20.27 2.99 1.89
N GLN A 133 20.52 4.30 1.96
CA GLN A 133 20.55 5.03 3.24
C GLN A 133 19.15 5.47 3.65
N VAL A 134 18.78 5.22 4.89
CA VAL A 134 17.52 5.72 5.47
C VAL A 134 17.57 7.25 5.53
N LYS A 135 16.62 7.89 4.87
CA LYS A 135 16.47 9.36 4.79
C LYS A 135 15.22 9.88 5.47
N ALA A 136 14.24 9.04 5.65
CA ALA A 136 12.99 9.39 6.32
C ALA A 136 12.36 8.16 6.99
N TRP A 137 11.40 8.42 7.87
CA TRP A 137 10.57 7.38 8.47
C TRP A 137 9.12 7.67 8.10
N CYS A 138 8.44 6.68 7.57
CA CYS A 138 7.00 6.73 7.35
C CYS A 138 6.28 6.15 8.57
N VAL A 139 5.35 6.90 9.13
CA VAL A 139 4.43 6.39 10.15
C VAL A 139 3.18 5.88 9.43
N ALA A 140 3.17 4.58 9.10
CA ALA A 140 2.15 3.93 8.29
C ALA A 140 0.97 3.48 9.14
N ILE A 141 0.04 4.40 9.45
CA ILE A 141 -1.16 4.11 10.26
C ILE A 141 -2.31 3.78 9.31
N PRO A 142 -2.88 2.56 9.35
CA PRO A 142 -4.03 2.20 8.52
C PRO A 142 -5.31 2.89 9.01
N PHE A 143 -6.40 2.75 8.26
CA PHE A 143 -7.72 3.19 8.70
C PHE A 143 -8.07 2.59 10.07
N LEU A 144 -8.31 3.48 11.05
CA LEU A 144 -8.60 3.07 12.43
C LEU A 144 -10.08 2.75 12.58
N ARG A 145 -10.37 1.54 13.02
CA ARG A 145 -11.73 1.10 13.40
C ARG A 145 -11.98 1.38 14.88
N PRO A 146 -13.24 1.46 15.35
CA PRO A 146 -13.54 1.74 16.76
C PRO A 146 -12.84 0.80 17.76
N GLY A 147 -12.55 -0.46 17.37
CA GLY A 147 -11.80 -1.40 18.19
C GLY A 147 -10.29 -1.18 18.25
N ASP A 148 -9.76 -0.39 17.35
CA ASP A 148 -8.31 -0.11 17.26
C ASP A 148 -7.90 1.01 18.21
N VAL A 149 -8.84 1.92 18.52
CA VAL A 149 -8.59 3.09 19.37
C VAL A 149 -8.56 2.68 20.84
N PRO A 150 -7.53 3.07 21.61
CA PRO A 150 -7.51 2.84 23.04
C PRO A 150 -8.72 3.52 23.72
N ARG A 151 -9.42 2.77 24.58
CA ARG A 151 -10.44 3.39 25.44
C ARG A 151 -9.71 4.16 26.53
N LEU A 152 -9.97 5.45 26.63
CA LEU A 152 -9.55 6.21 27.79
C LEU A 152 -10.30 5.65 29.01
N ALA A 153 -9.55 5.30 30.06
CA ALA A 153 -10.09 4.86 31.34
C ALA A 153 -10.77 6.02 32.06
#